data_14dc88b7e65e586241fa337764f7c933
#
_entry.id   14dc88b7e65e586241fa337764f7c933
#
_cell.length_a   1.000
_cell.length_b   1.000
_cell.length_c   1.000
_cell.angle_alpha   90.00
_cell.angle_beta   90.00
_cell.angle_gamma   90.00
#
_symmetry.space_group_name_H-M   'P 1'
#
loop_
_entity.id
_entity.type
_entity.pdbx_description
1 polymer ?
#
loop_
_entity_poly.entity_id
_entity_poly.type
_entity_poly.pdbx_seq_one_letter_code
_entity_poly.pdbx_strand_id
1 'polypeptide(L)'
;MNDVDKITGFLDSIAFSDGSAGNSKRNDIDKEGFFYHTTQKAWGGMALFNNDIARYRNHLMCELCIRYEITVLYSVVMPTHTHDVLYSKNWRNISDMYRVLNSSLVRYVSHRYPQRKGLRLFCERPQYTVIREMLHLFFLGKYVEDNASSRENEGKNAPYSCFWMFENGHFQPPYNKDIYEALFGIPFKELYEFYKTHSKKEVWV
;
A
#
# COMPACT_ATOMS: atom_id res chain seq x y z
N MET A 1 -0.12 -7.84 -25.22
CA MET A 1 0.57 -6.72 -24.52
C MET A 1 0.56 -7.10 -23.07
N ASN A 2 1.73 -7.39 -22.47
CA ASN A 2 1.83 -7.79 -21.08
C ASN A 2 1.65 -6.55 -20.18
N ASP A 3 1.50 -6.75 -18.86
CA ASP A 3 1.26 -5.62 -17.95
C ASP A 3 2.49 -4.70 -17.83
N VAL A 4 3.69 -5.23 -18.09
CA VAL A 4 4.94 -4.47 -18.15
C VAL A 4 4.90 -3.49 -19.33
N ASP A 5 4.49 -3.93 -20.54
CA ASP A 5 4.37 -3.05 -21.72
C ASP A 5 3.37 -1.91 -21.49
N LYS A 6 2.27 -2.19 -20.77
CA LYS A 6 1.29 -1.17 -20.40
C LYS A 6 1.86 -0.15 -19.42
N ILE A 7 2.69 -0.60 -18.46
CA ILE A 7 3.31 0.27 -17.46
C ILE A 7 4.46 1.05 -18.06
N THR A 8 5.29 0.44 -18.91
CA THR A 8 6.38 1.12 -19.62
C THR A 8 5.83 2.21 -20.55
N GLY A 9 4.81 1.88 -21.37
CA GLY A 9 4.14 2.87 -22.21
C GLY A 9 3.44 3.98 -21.41
N PHE A 10 3.06 3.68 -20.15
CA PHE A 10 2.50 4.65 -19.23
C PHE A 10 3.59 5.55 -18.60
N LEU A 11 4.75 5.00 -18.23
CA LEU A 11 5.88 5.77 -17.70
C LEU A 11 6.39 6.79 -18.73
N ASP A 12 6.39 6.42 -20.00
CA ASP A 12 6.72 7.33 -21.12
C ASP A 12 5.67 8.44 -21.28
N SER A 13 4.45 8.21 -20.82
CA SER A 13 3.34 9.18 -20.88
C SER A 13 3.23 10.07 -19.63
N ILE A 14 3.87 9.70 -18.52
CA ILE A 14 3.92 10.55 -17.32
C ILE A 14 5.01 11.60 -17.52
N ALA A 15 4.63 12.74 -18.05
CA ALA A 15 5.40 13.96 -17.82
C ALA A 15 5.28 14.28 -16.32
N PHE A 16 6.30 13.92 -15.54
CA PHE A 16 6.40 14.35 -14.15
C PHE A 16 6.45 15.86 -14.13
N SER A 17 5.33 16.51 -13.86
CA SER A 17 5.31 17.95 -13.66
C SER A 17 5.92 18.25 -12.30
N ASP A 18 6.95 19.09 -12.26
CA ASP A 18 7.52 19.70 -11.05
C ASP A 18 6.40 20.34 -10.21
N GLY A 19 5.93 19.63 -9.21
CA GLY A 19 4.84 20.09 -8.36
C GLY A 19 4.98 19.55 -6.96
N SER A 20 5.25 20.48 -6.03
CA SER A 20 5.35 20.26 -4.58
C SER A 20 4.34 19.24 -4.04
N ALA A 21 4.86 18.35 -3.16
CA ALA A 21 4.07 17.41 -2.38
C ALA A 21 3.04 18.19 -1.50
N GLY A 22 1.86 18.39 -2.03
CA GLY A 22 0.73 18.99 -1.32
C GLY A 22 -0.40 17.99 -1.23
N ASN A 23 -1.17 18.02 -0.13
CA ASN A 23 -2.43 17.29 -0.03
C ASN A 23 -3.31 17.67 -1.23
N SER A 24 -3.40 16.78 -2.21
CA SER A 24 -4.18 17.01 -3.43
C SER A 24 -5.65 17.20 -3.05
N LYS A 25 -6.21 18.35 -3.37
CA LYS A 25 -7.65 18.55 -3.25
C LYS A 25 -8.35 17.54 -4.16
N ARG A 26 -9.54 17.10 -3.77
CA ARG A 26 -10.32 16.05 -4.45
C ARG A 26 -10.48 16.26 -5.97
N ASN A 27 -10.41 17.51 -6.44
CA ASN A 27 -10.52 17.89 -7.85
C ASN A 27 -9.24 17.64 -8.69
N ASP A 28 -8.09 17.42 -8.04
CA ASP A 28 -6.82 17.14 -8.73
C ASP A 28 -6.61 15.63 -8.99
N ILE A 29 -7.53 14.80 -8.47
CA ILE A 29 -7.42 13.33 -8.47
C ILE A 29 -8.07 12.70 -9.73
N ASP A 30 -8.80 13.47 -10.53
CA ASP A 30 -9.56 12.98 -11.68
C ASP A 30 -8.72 12.66 -12.93
N LYS A 31 -7.39 12.63 -12.82
CA LYS A 31 -6.50 12.32 -13.93
C LYS A 31 -6.10 10.85 -13.93
N GLU A 32 -6.04 10.27 -15.12
CA GLU A 32 -5.77 8.86 -15.38
C GLU A 32 -4.38 8.43 -14.87
N GLY A 33 -4.33 7.29 -14.19
CA GLY A 33 -3.12 6.52 -13.97
C GLY A 33 -2.10 7.11 -13.01
N PHE A 34 -2.38 7.12 -11.70
CA PHE A 34 -1.43 7.58 -10.69
C PHE A 34 -1.09 6.52 -9.66
N PHE A 35 0.06 6.73 -9.00
CA PHE A 35 0.39 6.06 -7.76
C PHE A 35 -0.23 6.81 -6.58
N TYR A 36 -0.77 6.03 -5.64
CA TYR A 36 -1.44 6.57 -4.46
C TYR A 36 -0.85 5.96 -3.20
N HIS A 37 -0.41 6.82 -2.28
CA HIS A 37 -0.18 6.40 -0.91
C HIS A 37 -1.47 6.54 -0.13
N THR A 38 -1.92 5.46 0.47
CA THR A 38 -3.12 5.46 1.29
C THR A 38 -2.78 5.13 2.74
N THR A 39 -3.43 5.80 3.67
CA THR A 39 -3.30 5.53 5.10
C THR A 39 -4.67 5.36 5.71
N GLN A 40 -4.89 4.24 6.41
CA GLN A 40 -6.12 3.99 7.15
C GLN A 40 -5.81 3.83 8.64
N LYS A 41 -6.32 4.73 9.47
CA LYS A 41 -6.09 4.72 10.93
C LYS A 41 -7.26 4.08 11.68
N ALA A 42 -6.94 3.25 12.67
CA ALA A 42 -7.92 2.76 13.63
C ALA A 42 -8.43 3.88 14.55
N TRP A 43 -9.68 3.77 14.98
CA TRP A 43 -10.31 4.77 15.84
C TRP A 43 -9.60 4.88 17.20
N GLY A 44 -9.33 6.12 17.62
CA GLY A 44 -8.73 6.40 18.93
C GLY A 44 -7.36 5.76 19.16
N GLY A 45 -6.62 5.39 18.10
CA GLY A 45 -5.32 4.74 18.23
C GLY A 45 -5.38 3.30 18.74
N MET A 46 -6.58 2.66 18.71
CA MET A 46 -6.69 1.28 19.18
C MET A 46 -5.81 0.33 18.35
N ALA A 47 -5.25 -0.70 18.98
CA ALA A 47 -4.61 -1.83 18.30
C ALA A 47 -5.69 -2.72 17.66
N LEU A 48 -6.20 -2.27 16.51
CA LEU A 48 -7.25 -2.95 15.77
C LEU A 48 -6.72 -4.21 15.09
N PHE A 49 -5.56 -4.08 14.45
CA PHE A 49 -5.01 -5.10 13.56
C PHE A 49 -4.13 -6.09 14.34
N ASN A 50 -4.76 -7.09 14.96
CA ASN A 50 -4.05 -8.28 15.39
C ASN A 50 -3.77 -9.20 14.17
N ASN A 51 -2.99 -10.26 14.35
CA ASN A 51 -2.62 -11.18 13.26
C ASN A 51 -3.82 -11.76 12.49
N ASP A 52 -4.94 -12.03 13.16
CA ASP A 52 -6.14 -12.59 12.55
C ASP A 52 -6.84 -11.56 11.65
N ILE A 53 -7.01 -10.34 12.15
CA ILE A 53 -7.61 -9.23 11.39
C ILE A 53 -6.70 -8.78 10.26
N ALA A 54 -5.38 -8.73 10.47
CA ALA A 54 -4.40 -8.39 9.45
C ALA A 54 -4.41 -9.41 8.29
N ARG A 55 -4.44 -10.70 8.62
CA ARG A 55 -4.54 -11.79 7.64
C ARG A 55 -5.82 -11.68 6.82
N TYR A 56 -6.98 -11.50 7.48
CA TYR A 56 -8.25 -11.34 6.79
C TYR A 56 -8.25 -10.11 5.86
N ARG A 57 -7.76 -8.98 6.38
CA ARG A 57 -7.63 -7.75 5.58
C ARG A 57 -6.78 -7.95 4.35
N ASN A 58 -5.59 -8.56 4.50
CA ASN A 58 -4.68 -8.74 3.39
C ASN A 58 -5.26 -9.67 2.31
N HIS A 59 -5.85 -10.78 2.72
CA HIS A 59 -6.53 -11.70 1.80
C HIS A 59 -7.63 -10.99 1.00
N LEU A 60 -8.53 -10.30 1.69
CA LEU A 60 -9.61 -9.57 1.04
C LEU A 60 -9.10 -8.41 0.18
N MET A 61 -8.06 -7.71 0.62
CA MET A 61 -7.44 -6.64 -0.17
C MET A 61 -6.88 -7.19 -1.50
N CYS A 62 -6.19 -8.33 -1.47
CA CYS A 62 -5.68 -8.96 -2.69
C CYS A 62 -6.81 -9.30 -3.67
N GLU A 63 -7.89 -9.92 -3.20
CA GLU A 63 -9.05 -10.24 -4.03
C GLU A 63 -9.70 -8.98 -4.63
N LEU A 64 -9.86 -7.95 -3.82
CA LEU A 64 -10.47 -6.69 -4.25
C LEU A 64 -9.57 -5.92 -5.22
N CYS A 65 -8.25 -5.91 -5.00
CA CYS A 65 -7.30 -5.26 -5.92
C CYS A 65 -7.36 -5.90 -7.30
N ILE A 66 -7.42 -7.24 -7.39
CA ILE A 66 -7.61 -7.94 -8.67
C ILE A 66 -8.93 -7.52 -9.32
N ARG A 67 -10.03 -7.51 -8.55
CA ARG A 67 -11.38 -7.15 -9.04
C ARG A 67 -11.46 -5.72 -9.57
N TYR A 68 -10.77 -4.79 -8.92
CA TYR A 68 -10.80 -3.36 -9.26
C TYR A 68 -9.61 -2.92 -10.12
N GLU A 69 -8.83 -3.86 -10.67
CA GLU A 69 -7.66 -3.60 -11.50
C GLU A 69 -6.66 -2.64 -10.81
N ILE A 70 -6.36 -2.92 -9.55
CA ILE A 70 -5.41 -2.17 -8.73
C ILE A 70 -4.15 -3.02 -8.56
N THR A 71 -3.00 -2.42 -8.80
CA THR A 71 -1.69 -3.03 -8.50
C THR A 71 -1.22 -2.55 -7.13
N VAL A 72 -0.75 -3.47 -6.30
CA VAL A 72 -0.12 -3.17 -5.02
C VAL A 72 1.39 -3.14 -5.19
N LEU A 73 2.02 -2.00 -4.89
CA LEU A 73 3.48 -1.90 -4.83
C LEU A 73 3.99 -2.22 -3.42
N TYR A 74 3.51 -1.49 -2.44
CA TYR A 74 3.90 -1.70 -1.04
C TYR A 74 2.66 -1.75 -0.17
N SER A 75 2.70 -2.56 0.87
CA SER A 75 1.64 -2.61 1.87
C SER A 75 2.22 -3.03 3.21
N VAL A 76 1.77 -2.39 4.28
CA VAL A 76 2.06 -2.79 5.65
C VAL A 76 0.85 -2.60 6.54
N VAL A 77 0.61 -3.58 7.39
CA VAL A 77 -0.44 -3.53 8.41
C VAL A 77 0.22 -3.40 9.78
N MET A 78 0.13 -2.19 10.33
CA MET A 78 0.57 -1.90 11.69
C MET A 78 -0.57 -2.15 12.68
N PRO A 79 -0.32 -2.35 13.98
CA PRO A 79 -1.39 -2.58 14.96
C PRO A 79 -2.49 -1.52 14.94
N THR A 80 -2.15 -0.25 14.71
CA THR A 80 -3.05 0.90 14.80
C THR A 80 -3.45 1.52 13.46
N HIS A 81 -2.77 1.17 12.38
CA HIS A 81 -2.99 1.76 11.05
C HIS A 81 -2.40 0.91 9.94
N THR A 82 -2.71 1.26 8.70
CA THR A 82 -2.12 0.63 7.51
C THR A 82 -1.55 1.68 6.57
N HIS A 83 -0.51 1.31 5.83
CA HIS A 83 -0.01 2.05 4.68
C HIS A 83 -0.04 1.15 3.46
N ASP A 84 -0.59 1.65 2.37
CA ASP A 84 -0.58 0.96 1.09
C ASP A 84 -0.13 1.92 -0.01
N VAL A 85 0.75 1.47 -0.88
CA VAL A 85 1.14 2.16 -2.11
C VAL A 85 0.54 1.40 -3.27
N LEU A 86 -0.39 2.03 -3.95
CA LEU A 86 -1.26 1.43 -4.94
C LEU A 86 -1.14 2.18 -6.27
N TYR A 87 -1.22 1.44 -7.37
CA TYR A 87 -1.41 2.01 -8.70
C TYR A 87 -2.80 1.67 -9.22
N SER A 88 -3.48 2.65 -9.79
CA SER A 88 -4.72 2.45 -10.54
C SER A 88 -4.87 3.48 -11.65
N LYS A 89 -5.40 3.05 -12.79
CA LYS A 89 -5.77 3.95 -13.88
C LYS A 89 -6.91 4.89 -13.50
N ASN A 90 -7.74 4.49 -12.53
CA ASN A 90 -8.87 5.27 -12.06
C ASN A 90 -8.88 5.28 -10.53
N TRP A 91 -8.71 6.44 -9.92
CA TRP A 91 -8.72 6.61 -8.48
C TRP A 91 -10.02 6.11 -7.81
N ARG A 92 -11.15 6.15 -8.53
CA ARG A 92 -12.45 5.66 -8.03
C ARG A 92 -12.39 4.18 -7.69
N ASN A 93 -11.61 3.40 -8.44
CA ASN A 93 -11.40 1.99 -8.16
C ASN A 93 -10.80 1.79 -6.76
N ILE A 94 -9.82 2.61 -6.37
CA ILE A 94 -9.21 2.57 -5.03
C ILE A 94 -10.25 2.95 -3.97
N SER A 95 -11.03 4.02 -4.21
CA SER A 95 -12.07 4.46 -3.26
C SER A 95 -13.15 3.39 -3.07
N ASP A 96 -13.60 2.75 -4.15
CA ASP A 96 -14.60 1.68 -4.11
C ASP A 96 -14.05 0.42 -3.45
N MET A 97 -12.82 0.05 -3.74
CA MET A 97 -12.12 -1.04 -3.08
C MET A 97 -12.09 -0.84 -1.57
N TYR A 98 -11.67 0.33 -1.08
CA TYR A 98 -11.64 0.61 0.36
C TYR A 98 -13.02 0.66 0.99
N ARG A 99 -14.05 1.12 0.29
CA ARG A 99 -15.43 1.09 0.77
C ARG A 99 -15.88 -0.34 1.06
N VAL A 100 -15.58 -1.28 0.15
CA VAL A 100 -15.91 -2.70 0.31
C VAL A 100 -15.03 -3.34 1.39
N LEU A 101 -13.72 -3.09 1.37
CA LEU A 101 -12.75 -3.60 2.32
C LEU A 101 -13.14 -3.23 3.76
N ASN A 102 -13.38 -1.94 4.02
CA ASN A 102 -13.71 -1.46 5.35
C ASN A 102 -15.07 -1.98 5.83
N SER A 103 -16.07 -2.03 4.96
CA SER A 103 -17.39 -2.59 5.32
C SER A 103 -17.30 -4.08 5.67
N SER A 104 -16.47 -4.83 4.96
CA SER A 104 -16.25 -6.25 5.22
C SER A 104 -15.42 -6.47 6.49
N LEU A 105 -14.42 -5.64 6.76
CA LEU A 105 -13.67 -5.67 8.02
C LEU A 105 -14.56 -5.39 9.23
N VAL A 106 -15.45 -4.40 9.15
CA VAL A 106 -16.41 -4.12 10.23
C VAL A 106 -17.29 -5.34 10.50
N ARG A 107 -17.82 -5.98 9.46
CA ARG A 107 -18.63 -7.21 9.61
C ARG A 107 -17.83 -8.36 10.19
N TYR A 108 -16.62 -8.59 9.68
CA TYR A 108 -15.73 -9.64 10.18
C TYR A 108 -15.40 -9.45 11.66
N VAL A 109 -14.98 -8.24 12.05
CA VAL A 109 -14.64 -7.91 13.45
C VAL A 109 -15.87 -8.05 14.36
N SER A 110 -17.03 -7.57 13.93
CA SER A 110 -18.28 -7.68 14.72
C SER A 110 -18.72 -9.13 14.92
N HIS A 111 -18.48 -10.00 13.95
CA HIS A 111 -18.79 -11.42 14.03
C HIS A 111 -17.74 -12.19 14.87
N ARG A 112 -16.47 -11.96 14.59
CA ARG A 112 -15.35 -12.68 15.20
C ARG A 112 -15.07 -12.24 16.64
N TYR A 113 -15.35 -10.97 16.94
CA TYR A 113 -15.12 -10.33 18.24
C TYR A 113 -16.42 -9.64 18.71
N PRO A 114 -17.42 -10.38 19.26
CA PRO A 114 -18.73 -9.83 19.61
C PRO A 114 -18.67 -8.63 20.57
N GLN A 115 -17.64 -8.58 21.45
CA GLN A 115 -17.38 -7.45 22.35
C GLN A 115 -17.01 -6.15 21.63
N ARG A 116 -16.65 -6.22 20.34
CA ARG A 116 -16.36 -5.05 19.48
C ARG A 116 -17.53 -4.68 18.57
N LYS A 117 -18.65 -5.37 18.68
CA LYS A 117 -19.86 -5.09 17.88
C LYS A 117 -20.37 -3.68 18.17
N GLY A 118 -20.62 -2.91 17.12
CA GLY A 118 -21.10 -1.53 17.23
C GLY A 118 -20.01 -0.48 17.51
N LEU A 119 -18.76 -0.89 17.76
CA LEU A 119 -17.68 0.06 17.91
C LEU A 119 -17.29 0.67 16.56
N ARG A 120 -16.93 1.94 16.58
CA ARG A 120 -16.28 2.61 15.43
C ARG A 120 -14.87 2.05 15.31
N LEU A 121 -14.54 1.40 14.18
CA LEU A 121 -13.23 0.78 13.99
C LEU A 121 -12.20 1.74 13.36
N PHE A 122 -12.63 2.68 12.52
CA PHE A 122 -11.74 3.57 11.79
C PHE A 122 -12.00 5.03 12.14
N CYS A 123 -10.94 5.86 12.15
CA CYS A 123 -11.04 7.29 12.42
C CYS A 123 -11.90 7.98 11.36
N GLU A 124 -11.51 7.78 10.11
CA GLU A 124 -12.09 8.44 8.93
C GLU A 124 -12.02 7.52 7.72
N ARG A 125 -12.39 8.05 6.57
CA ARG A 125 -12.07 7.41 5.29
C ARG A 125 -10.56 7.35 5.12
N PRO A 126 -10.03 6.40 4.34
CA PRO A 126 -8.61 6.38 4.02
C PRO A 126 -8.16 7.74 3.48
N GLN A 127 -7.01 8.19 3.94
CA GLN A 127 -6.36 9.37 3.38
C GLN A 127 -5.61 8.94 2.13
N TYR A 128 -5.65 9.77 1.09
CA TYR A 128 -5.00 9.51 -0.19
C TYR A 128 -4.03 10.64 -0.50
N THR A 129 -2.81 10.28 -0.84
CA THR A 129 -1.80 11.19 -1.37
C THR A 129 -1.37 10.70 -2.74
N VAL A 130 -1.49 11.53 -3.76
CA VAL A 130 -1.00 11.23 -5.11
C VAL A 130 0.51 11.35 -5.12
N ILE A 131 1.19 10.32 -5.61
CA ILE A 131 2.63 10.30 -5.79
C ILE A 131 2.92 10.72 -7.23
N ARG A 132 3.65 11.81 -7.38
CA ARG A 132 3.91 12.44 -8.69
C ARG A 132 5.36 12.30 -9.16
N GLU A 133 6.24 11.82 -8.30
CA GLU A 133 7.67 11.73 -8.56
C GLU A 133 8.18 10.31 -8.28
N MET A 134 9.02 9.80 -9.15
CA MET A 134 9.61 8.47 -9.02
C MET A 134 10.48 8.38 -7.77
N LEU A 135 11.26 9.41 -7.48
CA LEU A 135 12.11 9.49 -6.30
C LEU A 135 11.26 9.44 -5.01
N HIS A 136 10.12 10.15 -5.00
CA HIS A 136 9.17 10.06 -3.88
C HIS A 136 8.60 8.65 -3.73
N LEU A 137 8.25 7.99 -4.84
CA LEU A 137 7.77 6.60 -4.82
C LEU A 137 8.82 5.64 -4.24
N PHE A 138 10.07 5.80 -4.64
CA PHE A 138 11.20 5.02 -4.14
C PHE A 138 11.39 5.18 -2.62
N PHE A 139 11.48 6.40 -2.13
CA PHE A 139 11.63 6.67 -0.70
C PHE A 139 10.40 6.24 0.12
N LEU A 140 9.22 6.41 -0.45
CA LEU A 140 7.98 5.97 0.21
C LEU A 140 7.94 4.45 0.36
N GLY A 141 8.42 3.69 -0.63
CA GLY A 141 8.58 2.24 -0.51
C GLY A 141 9.45 1.86 0.67
N LYS A 142 10.64 2.49 0.77
CA LYS A 142 11.53 2.33 1.92
C LYS A 142 10.84 2.67 3.24
N TYR A 143 10.12 3.79 3.30
CA TYR A 143 9.37 4.21 4.49
C TYR A 143 8.33 3.17 4.91
N VAL A 144 7.56 2.63 3.96
CA VAL A 144 6.50 1.63 4.24
C VAL A 144 7.12 0.33 4.77
N GLU A 145 8.20 -0.15 4.15
CA GLU A 145 8.86 -1.38 4.60
C GLU A 145 9.61 -1.20 5.94
N ASP A 146 10.17 -0.03 6.21
CA ASP A 146 10.76 0.26 7.53
C ASP A 146 9.73 0.29 8.66
N ASN A 147 8.48 0.70 8.38
CA ASN A 147 7.39 0.56 9.34
C ASN A 147 7.11 -0.92 9.65
N ALA A 148 7.26 -1.80 8.63
CA ALA A 148 7.12 -3.23 8.82
C ALA A 148 8.15 -3.82 9.80
N SER A 149 9.35 -3.26 9.84
CA SER A 149 10.44 -3.68 10.73
C SER A 149 10.59 -2.83 11.99
N SER A 150 9.60 -1.99 12.29
CA SER A 150 9.62 -1.08 13.44
C SER A 150 9.64 -1.82 14.79
N ARG A 151 9.89 -1.06 15.89
CA ARG A 151 9.86 -1.61 17.26
C ARG A 151 8.55 -2.32 17.60
N GLU A 152 7.43 -1.91 17.01
CA GLU A 152 6.12 -2.54 17.20
C GLU A 152 6.09 -3.99 16.67
N ASN A 153 7.00 -4.33 15.74
CA ASN A 153 7.14 -5.66 15.17
C ASN A 153 8.42 -6.38 15.62
N GLU A 154 9.08 -5.90 16.70
CA GLU A 154 10.30 -6.51 17.26
C GLU A 154 11.45 -6.64 16.24
N GLY A 155 11.54 -5.72 15.28
CA GLY A 155 12.57 -5.74 14.24
C GLY A 155 12.38 -6.80 13.14
N LYS A 156 11.25 -7.51 13.14
CA LYS A 156 10.84 -8.42 12.06
C LYS A 156 9.95 -7.70 11.06
N ASN A 157 9.98 -8.16 9.80
CA ASN A 157 9.00 -7.69 8.82
C ASN A 157 7.58 -7.98 9.32
N ALA A 158 6.71 -6.97 9.28
CA ALA A 158 5.32 -7.17 9.66
C ALA A 158 4.69 -8.25 8.78
N PRO A 159 3.95 -9.20 9.36
CA PRO A 159 3.20 -10.17 8.56
C PRO A 159 2.37 -9.46 7.50
N TYR A 160 2.40 -9.99 6.28
CA TYR A 160 1.68 -9.46 5.11
C TYR A 160 2.18 -8.11 4.58
N SER A 161 3.38 -7.62 4.98
CA SER A 161 4.06 -6.56 4.23
C SER A 161 4.55 -7.11 2.88
N CYS A 162 4.88 -6.20 1.95
CA CYS A 162 5.37 -6.59 0.64
C CYS A 162 6.64 -7.48 0.75
N PHE A 163 7.59 -7.09 1.58
CA PHE A 163 8.80 -7.87 1.78
C PHE A 163 8.57 -9.19 2.51
N TRP A 164 7.69 -9.20 3.52
CA TRP A 164 7.30 -10.44 4.17
C TRP A 164 6.67 -11.43 3.18
N MET A 165 5.79 -10.95 2.29
CA MET A 165 5.17 -11.78 1.24
C MET A 165 6.22 -12.35 0.30
N PHE A 166 7.24 -11.55 -0.06
CA PHE A 166 8.33 -11.99 -0.91
C PHE A 166 9.20 -13.05 -0.23
N GLU A 167 9.64 -12.82 1.01
CA GLU A 167 10.46 -13.74 1.80
C GLU A 167 9.78 -15.10 2.02
N ASN A 168 8.46 -15.11 2.17
CA ASN A 168 7.69 -16.32 2.46
C ASN A 168 7.08 -16.98 1.20
N GLY A 169 7.45 -16.54 0.01
CA GLY A 169 6.98 -17.14 -1.25
C GLY A 169 5.52 -16.86 -1.60
N HIS A 170 4.91 -15.85 -0.95
CA HIS A 170 3.52 -15.44 -1.17
C HIS A 170 3.39 -14.23 -2.11
N PHE A 171 4.46 -13.85 -2.79
CA PHE A 171 4.47 -12.71 -3.70
C PHE A 171 3.81 -13.07 -5.05
N GLN A 172 2.53 -12.84 -5.13
CA GLN A 172 1.67 -13.16 -6.27
C GLN A 172 0.66 -12.01 -6.50
N PRO A 173 -0.10 -12.01 -7.59
CA PRO A 173 -1.07 -10.94 -7.83
C PRO A 173 -1.94 -10.64 -6.60
N PRO A 174 -2.17 -9.36 -6.31
CA PRO A 174 -1.95 -8.15 -7.12
C PRO A 174 -0.53 -7.55 -7.04
N TYR A 175 0.44 -8.22 -6.39
CA TYR A 175 1.85 -7.85 -6.42
C TYR A 175 2.51 -8.36 -7.71
N ASN A 176 3.38 -7.55 -8.31
CA ASN A 176 4.09 -7.94 -9.53
C ASN A 176 5.54 -7.43 -9.49
N LYS A 177 6.51 -8.37 -9.56
CA LYS A 177 7.94 -8.05 -9.49
C LYS A 177 8.42 -7.21 -10.68
N ASP A 178 7.88 -7.47 -11.87
CA ASP A 178 8.30 -6.82 -13.11
C ASP A 178 7.99 -5.32 -13.12
N ILE A 179 7.01 -4.92 -12.30
CA ILE A 179 6.67 -3.50 -12.13
C ILE A 179 7.81 -2.72 -11.50
N TYR A 180 8.51 -3.29 -10.52
CA TYR A 180 9.63 -2.61 -9.87
C TYR A 180 10.81 -2.43 -10.81
N GLU A 181 11.09 -3.42 -11.65
CA GLU A 181 12.12 -3.31 -12.69
C GLU A 181 11.74 -2.25 -13.72
N ALA A 182 10.49 -2.22 -14.16
CA ALA A 182 9.99 -1.19 -15.08
C ALA A 182 10.02 0.22 -14.46
N LEU A 183 9.75 0.35 -13.15
CA LEU A 183 9.72 1.63 -12.46
C LEU A 183 11.12 2.14 -12.10
N PHE A 184 11.98 1.28 -11.59
CA PHE A 184 13.25 1.69 -10.97
C PHE A 184 14.49 1.26 -11.78
N GLY A 185 14.31 0.50 -12.86
CA GLY A 185 15.41 -0.02 -13.67
C GLY A 185 16.26 -1.09 -12.99
N ILE A 186 15.80 -1.62 -11.85
CA ILE A 186 16.47 -2.67 -11.07
C ILE A 186 15.51 -3.80 -10.74
N PRO A 187 15.97 -5.07 -10.74
CA PRO A 187 15.15 -6.20 -10.33
C PRO A 187 14.64 -6.04 -8.89
N PHE A 188 13.44 -6.53 -8.61
CA PHE A 188 12.83 -6.44 -7.28
C PHE A 188 13.75 -6.99 -6.17
N LYS A 189 14.50 -8.05 -6.44
CA LYS A 189 15.44 -8.62 -5.47
C LYS A 189 16.54 -7.63 -5.08
N GLU A 190 17.07 -6.87 -6.03
CA GLU A 190 18.10 -5.86 -5.76
C GLU A 190 17.52 -4.68 -4.98
N LEU A 191 16.31 -4.24 -5.31
CA LEU A 191 15.57 -3.22 -4.56
C LEU A 191 15.34 -3.67 -3.10
N TYR A 192 14.93 -4.93 -2.91
CA TYR A 192 14.74 -5.53 -1.60
C TYR A 192 16.02 -5.53 -0.77
N GLU A 193 17.16 -6.00 -1.34
CA GLU A 193 18.45 -6.00 -0.65
C GLU A 193 18.93 -4.57 -0.33
N PHE A 194 18.72 -3.63 -1.26
CA PHE A 194 19.02 -2.21 -1.02
C PHE A 194 18.24 -1.67 0.18
N TYR A 195 16.93 -1.89 0.22
CA TYR A 195 16.10 -1.41 1.35
C TYR A 195 16.48 -2.07 2.68
N LYS A 196 16.92 -3.31 2.64
CA LYS A 196 17.33 -4.06 3.84
C LYS A 196 18.66 -3.58 4.42
N THR A 197 19.59 -3.19 3.56
CA THR A 197 20.96 -2.83 3.95
C THR A 197 21.15 -1.35 4.29
N HIS A 198 20.28 -0.47 3.78
CA HIS A 198 20.39 0.97 4.00
C HIS A 198 19.37 1.49 5.02
N SER A 199 19.84 2.22 6.01
CA SER A 199 18.96 2.86 7.00
C SER A 199 18.21 4.05 6.42
N LYS A 200 17.10 4.46 7.06
CA LYS A 200 16.36 5.69 6.70
C LYS A 200 17.28 6.90 6.58
N LYS A 201 18.27 7.05 7.48
CA LYS A 201 19.18 8.20 7.50
C LYS A 201 20.12 8.26 6.30
N GLU A 202 20.47 7.10 5.73
CA GLU A 202 21.37 7.01 4.58
C GLU A 202 20.64 7.24 3.25
N VAL A 203 19.33 7.05 3.23
CA VAL A 203 18.50 7.18 2.03
C VAL A 203 17.90 8.59 1.87
N TRP A 204 17.83 9.37 2.97
CA TRP A 204 17.22 10.71 2.98
C TRP A 204 18.27 11.87 2.92
N VAL A 205 19.50 11.58 2.53
CA VAL A 205 20.56 12.61 2.34
C VAL A 205 20.60 13.13 0.86
#